data_6fce9d8d344c48db85a669e59074d8e7
#
_entry.id   6fce9d8d344c48db85a669e59074d8e7
#
_cell.length_a   1.000
_cell.length_b   1.000
_cell.length_c   1.000
_cell.angle_alpha   90.00
_cell.angle_beta   90.00
_cell.angle_gamma   90.00
#
_symmetry.space_group_name_H-M   'P 1'
#
loop_
_entity.id
_entity.type
_entity.pdbx_description
1 polymer ?
#
loop_
_entity_poly.entity_id
_entity_poly.type
_entity_poly.pdbx_seq_one_letter_code
_entity_poly.pdbx_strand_id
1 'polypeptide(L)'
;MFFLHILILYHLLEEVIFTLYYLYTTTTMKTNEFLGLFQHLQKAGVQALVVKGIVCRNLYPNPDYRMSGDEDVLIPEEQFKLCHQVMLDYGMQPADPTQDIQSEHEVPYGKPGSPIYIELHKCLFPPESTAYGDLNRFFKNVHDRAIKLSIDGKQVVTMGYTDHLFYLICHAFKHFLHSGFGIRQVCDIVLFANAYGKEIDWIRILQQCREIHADLFTAALFQIGQKYLTFDPSRAGYPQEWQEIQVDEQLMLDDLLEAGIYGDGTMSRKHSSNITLNAVSSEKQGKKSSHFVIKTLFPTVQNMEGRYPYLKKHLYLLPIAWINRIWKYRKETQTVLNNDAAESIQIGNQRLKMMKTYGIIK
;
A
#
# COMPACT_ATOMS: atom_id res chain seq x y z
N MET A 1 19.10 -17.45 42.26
CA MET A 1 19.15 -16.46 41.12
C MET A 1 19.40 -17.13 39.80
N PHE A 2 20.44 -17.96 39.62
CA PHE A 2 20.76 -18.66 38.36
C PHE A 2 19.63 -19.53 37.79
N PHE A 3 18.92 -20.29 38.62
CA PHE A 3 17.82 -21.15 38.22
C PHE A 3 16.59 -20.38 37.70
N LEU A 4 16.36 -19.17 38.22
CA LEU A 4 15.26 -18.31 37.78
C LEU A 4 15.51 -17.73 36.40
N HIS A 5 16.78 -17.39 36.11
CA HIS A 5 17.17 -16.91 34.78
C HIS A 5 17.05 -18.01 33.72
N ILE A 6 17.39 -19.25 34.05
CA ILE A 6 17.22 -20.39 33.13
C ILE A 6 15.75 -20.65 32.85
N LEU A 7 14.86 -20.57 33.84
CA LEU A 7 13.42 -20.73 33.67
C LEU A 7 12.81 -19.60 32.81
N ILE A 8 13.25 -18.37 33.01
CA ILE A 8 12.80 -17.22 32.19
C ILE A 8 13.28 -17.37 30.73
N LEU A 9 14.54 -17.76 30.52
CA LEU A 9 15.09 -18.01 29.19
C LEU A 9 14.37 -19.18 28.50
N TYR A 10 14.05 -20.25 29.22
CA TYR A 10 13.29 -21.39 28.69
C TYR A 10 11.87 -20.96 28.27
N HIS A 11 11.17 -20.20 29.10
CA HIS A 11 9.83 -19.71 28.80
C HIS A 11 9.82 -18.75 27.62
N LEU A 12 10.79 -17.83 27.54
CA LEU A 12 10.95 -16.93 26.37
C LEU A 12 11.25 -17.72 25.09
N LEU A 13 12.05 -18.79 25.17
CA LEU A 13 12.36 -19.65 24.05
C LEU A 13 11.13 -20.43 23.57
N GLU A 14 10.31 -20.94 24.50
CA GLU A 14 9.05 -21.61 24.18
C GLU A 14 8.07 -20.65 23.50
N GLU A 15 7.91 -19.40 23.98
CA GLU A 15 7.05 -18.40 23.35
C GLU A 15 7.54 -18.03 21.95
N VAL A 16 8.84 -17.88 21.75
CA VAL A 16 9.44 -17.60 20.43
C VAL A 16 9.21 -18.77 19.50
N ILE A 17 9.46 -20.02 19.94
CA ILE A 17 9.25 -21.23 19.12
C ILE A 17 7.76 -21.37 18.77
N PHE A 18 6.86 -21.16 19.73
CA PHE A 18 5.42 -21.22 19.51
C PHE A 18 4.97 -20.15 18.51
N THR A 19 5.46 -18.92 18.64
CA THR A 19 5.17 -17.81 17.71
C THR A 19 5.66 -18.13 16.31
N LEU A 20 6.90 -18.63 16.16
CA LEU A 20 7.46 -19.02 14.86
C LEU A 20 6.67 -20.19 14.24
N TYR A 21 6.30 -21.19 15.03
CA TYR A 21 5.48 -22.31 14.56
C TYR A 21 4.08 -21.86 14.13
N TYR A 22 3.46 -20.96 14.89
CA TYR A 22 2.16 -20.39 14.54
C TYR A 22 2.23 -19.57 13.25
N LEU A 23 3.25 -18.73 13.09
CA LEU A 23 3.48 -17.95 11.87
C LEU A 23 3.69 -18.87 10.67
N TYR A 24 4.54 -19.89 10.80
CA TYR A 24 4.80 -20.88 9.75
C TYR A 24 3.54 -21.62 9.32
N THR A 25 2.79 -22.17 10.27
CA THR A 25 1.55 -22.90 9.97
C THR A 25 0.50 -22.00 9.34
N THR A 26 0.35 -20.78 9.82
CA THR A 26 -0.61 -19.79 9.28
C THR A 26 -0.24 -19.40 7.86
N THR A 27 1.03 -19.13 7.57
CA THR A 27 1.50 -18.76 6.23
C THR A 27 1.33 -19.91 5.24
N THR A 28 1.68 -21.13 5.64
CA THR A 28 1.49 -22.34 4.81
C THR A 28 0.01 -22.60 4.51
N MET A 29 -0.86 -22.49 5.51
CA MET A 29 -2.32 -22.64 5.32
C MET A 29 -2.85 -21.56 4.36
N LYS A 30 -2.46 -20.30 4.57
CA LYS A 30 -2.85 -19.19 3.71
C LYS A 30 -2.41 -19.41 2.27
N THR A 31 -1.17 -19.85 2.05
CA THR A 31 -0.62 -20.14 0.72
C THR A 31 -1.41 -21.24 0.02
N ASN A 32 -1.68 -22.35 0.69
CA ASN A 32 -2.43 -23.48 0.13
C ASN A 32 -3.87 -23.09 -0.23
N GLU A 33 -4.56 -22.38 0.65
CA GLU A 33 -5.91 -21.86 0.42
C GLU A 33 -5.94 -20.90 -0.77
N PHE A 34 -5.00 -19.95 -0.83
CA PHE A 34 -4.91 -19.01 -1.93
C PHE A 34 -4.66 -19.72 -3.27
N LEU A 35 -3.70 -20.61 -3.34
CA LEU A 35 -3.41 -21.37 -4.55
C LEU A 35 -4.60 -22.26 -4.96
N GLY A 36 -5.35 -22.80 -4.00
CA GLY A 36 -6.60 -23.53 -4.26
C GLY A 36 -7.67 -22.62 -4.87
N LEU A 37 -7.94 -21.47 -4.28
CA LEU A 37 -8.87 -20.47 -4.79
C LEU A 37 -8.47 -20.00 -6.19
N PHE A 38 -7.19 -19.66 -6.38
CA PHE A 38 -6.69 -19.17 -7.66
C PHE A 38 -6.91 -20.18 -8.80
N GLN A 39 -6.74 -21.48 -8.52
CA GLN A 39 -7.06 -22.54 -9.48
C GLN A 39 -8.55 -22.61 -9.80
N HIS A 40 -9.45 -22.34 -8.85
CA HIS A 40 -10.89 -22.28 -9.11
C HIS A 40 -11.24 -21.07 -9.99
N LEU A 41 -10.65 -19.92 -9.74
CA LEU A 41 -10.81 -18.74 -10.60
C LEU A 41 -10.35 -19.03 -12.04
N GLN A 42 -9.19 -19.64 -12.21
CA GLN A 42 -8.66 -20.02 -13.53
C GLN A 42 -9.57 -21.02 -14.27
N LYS A 43 -10.06 -22.04 -13.58
CA LYS A 43 -11.00 -23.03 -14.16
C LYS A 43 -12.32 -22.41 -14.59
N ALA A 44 -12.78 -21.39 -13.89
CA ALA A 44 -13.97 -20.64 -14.24
C ALA A 44 -13.75 -19.62 -15.38
N GLY A 45 -12.50 -19.47 -15.86
CA GLY A 45 -12.16 -18.52 -16.93
C GLY A 45 -11.96 -17.08 -16.46
N VAL A 46 -11.82 -16.85 -15.15
CA VAL A 46 -11.52 -15.52 -14.62
C VAL A 46 -10.06 -15.16 -14.91
N GLN A 47 -9.84 -14.01 -15.54
CA GLN A 47 -8.51 -13.48 -15.85
C GLN A 47 -7.89 -12.75 -14.64
N ALA A 48 -7.72 -13.47 -13.55
CA ALA A 48 -7.18 -12.94 -12.31
C ALA A 48 -5.65 -12.78 -12.39
N LEU A 49 -5.14 -11.63 -11.98
CA LEU A 49 -3.72 -11.34 -11.80
C LEU A 49 -3.40 -11.15 -10.32
N VAL A 50 -2.42 -11.90 -9.82
CA VAL A 50 -1.87 -11.64 -8.48
C VAL A 50 -0.87 -10.48 -8.60
N VAL A 51 -1.10 -9.38 -7.90
CA VAL A 51 -0.31 -8.15 -8.10
C VAL A 51 0.68 -7.84 -6.98
N LYS A 52 0.63 -8.61 -5.89
CA LYS A 52 1.52 -8.50 -4.72
C LYS A 52 1.55 -9.83 -3.94
N GLY A 53 1.31 -9.83 -2.65
CA GLY A 53 1.05 -11.03 -1.86
C GLY A 53 2.05 -12.17 -2.07
N ILE A 54 1.57 -13.31 -2.53
CA ILE A 54 2.37 -14.52 -2.72
C ILE A 54 3.52 -14.35 -3.74
N VAL A 55 3.37 -13.50 -4.75
CA VAL A 55 4.43 -13.25 -5.74
C VAL A 55 5.63 -12.61 -5.07
N CYS A 56 5.43 -11.56 -4.27
CA CYS A 56 6.51 -10.93 -3.53
C CYS A 56 7.06 -11.85 -2.44
N ARG A 57 6.18 -12.57 -1.72
CA ARG A 57 6.58 -13.50 -0.66
C ARG A 57 7.53 -14.58 -1.16
N ASN A 58 7.32 -15.10 -2.36
CA ASN A 58 8.17 -16.14 -2.97
C ASN A 58 9.60 -15.65 -3.31
N LEU A 59 9.86 -14.35 -3.24
CA LEU A 59 11.19 -13.78 -3.47
C LEU A 59 12.05 -13.70 -2.21
N TYR A 60 11.45 -13.87 -1.04
CA TYR A 60 12.18 -13.88 0.21
C TYR A 60 12.93 -15.20 0.40
N PRO A 61 14.11 -15.19 1.05
CA PRO A 61 14.87 -16.43 1.33
C PRO A 61 14.04 -17.47 2.07
N ASN A 62 13.18 -17.03 2.96
CA ASN A 62 12.08 -17.80 3.52
C ASN A 62 10.79 -17.01 3.33
N PRO A 63 9.79 -17.55 2.61
CA PRO A 63 8.51 -16.89 2.38
C PRO A 63 7.79 -16.45 3.66
N ASP A 64 7.98 -17.15 4.77
CA ASP A 64 7.38 -16.83 6.07
C ASP A 64 7.89 -15.53 6.69
N TYR A 65 9.07 -15.04 6.26
CA TYR A 65 9.62 -13.77 6.71
C TYR A 65 8.84 -12.55 6.16
N ARG A 66 8.08 -12.74 5.09
CA ARG A 66 7.21 -11.70 4.58
C ARG A 66 5.81 -11.82 5.19
N MET A 67 5.61 -11.18 6.35
CA MET A 67 4.28 -11.08 6.94
C MET A 67 3.34 -10.26 6.04
N SER A 68 2.21 -10.87 5.65
CA SER A 68 1.19 -10.24 4.81
C SER A 68 -0.18 -10.64 5.34
N GLY A 69 -1.05 -9.65 5.56
CA GLY A 69 -2.46 -9.88 5.95
C GLY A 69 -3.31 -10.32 4.76
N ASP A 70 -2.99 -9.86 3.58
CA ASP A 70 -3.80 -9.85 2.38
C ASP A 70 -3.08 -10.46 1.16
N GLU A 71 -3.87 -10.87 0.19
CA GLU A 71 -3.44 -11.20 -1.17
C GLU A 71 -4.21 -10.30 -2.13
N ASP A 72 -3.50 -9.52 -2.93
CA ASP A 72 -4.09 -8.58 -3.87
C ASP A 72 -4.29 -9.24 -5.23
N VAL A 73 -5.53 -9.23 -5.72
CA VAL A 73 -5.91 -9.84 -7.00
C VAL A 73 -6.63 -8.82 -7.87
N LEU A 74 -6.06 -8.53 -9.04
CA LEU A 74 -6.68 -7.68 -10.05
C LEU A 74 -7.46 -8.52 -11.06
N ILE A 75 -8.69 -8.09 -11.38
CA ILE A 75 -9.52 -8.70 -12.42
C ILE A 75 -10.03 -7.63 -13.39
N PRO A 76 -10.38 -8.01 -14.64
CA PRO A 76 -11.19 -7.15 -15.49
C PRO A 76 -12.55 -6.86 -14.82
N GLU A 77 -12.96 -5.59 -14.84
CA GLU A 77 -14.20 -5.16 -14.16
C GLU A 77 -15.43 -5.91 -14.65
N GLU A 78 -15.51 -6.20 -15.94
CA GLU A 78 -16.58 -6.97 -16.57
C GLU A 78 -16.69 -8.41 -16.06
N GLN A 79 -15.61 -8.95 -15.50
CA GLN A 79 -15.59 -10.29 -14.91
C GLN A 79 -15.92 -10.30 -13.41
N PHE A 80 -16.21 -9.15 -12.80
CA PHE A 80 -16.44 -9.06 -11.35
C PHE A 80 -17.58 -9.99 -10.88
N LYS A 81 -18.71 -10.03 -11.61
CA LYS A 81 -19.86 -10.89 -11.22
C LYS A 81 -19.48 -12.38 -11.22
N LEU A 82 -18.75 -12.82 -12.25
CA LEU A 82 -18.27 -14.20 -12.34
C LEU A 82 -17.28 -14.50 -11.20
N CYS A 83 -16.31 -13.62 -11.00
CA CYS A 83 -15.32 -13.76 -9.93
C CYS A 83 -15.98 -13.82 -8.54
N HIS A 84 -16.92 -12.91 -8.27
CA HIS A 84 -17.69 -12.89 -7.03
C HIS A 84 -18.42 -14.23 -6.78
N GLN A 85 -19.09 -14.79 -7.79
CA GLN A 85 -19.76 -16.08 -7.65
C GLN A 85 -18.76 -17.21 -7.31
N VAL A 86 -17.62 -17.26 -8.02
CA VAL A 86 -16.57 -18.25 -7.73
C VAL A 86 -16.00 -18.10 -6.32
N MET A 87 -15.84 -16.85 -5.85
CA MET A 87 -15.40 -16.58 -4.47
C MET A 87 -16.41 -17.14 -3.45
N LEU A 88 -17.72 -16.90 -3.67
CA LEU A 88 -18.78 -17.43 -2.80
C LEU A 88 -18.82 -18.97 -2.81
N ASP A 89 -18.74 -19.58 -4.00
CA ASP A 89 -18.74 -21.04 -4.17
C ASP A 89 -17.52 -21.71 -3.49
N TYR A 90 -16.40 -20.98 -3.39
CA TYR A 90 -15.20 -21.41 -2.66
C TYR A 90 -15.34 -21.24 -1.13
N GLY A 91 -16.43 -20.59 -0.66
CA GLY A 91 -16.70 -20.31 0.74
C GLY A 91 -16.13 -18.99 1.26
N MET A 92 -15.68 -18.10 0.34
CA MET A 92 -15.31 -16.74 0.70
C MET A 92 -16.57 -15.88 0.89
N GLN A 93 -16.44 -14.84 1.69
CA GLN A 93 -17.51 -13.87 1.93
C GLN A 93 -16.92 -12.45 1.91
N PRO A 94 -17.65 -11.43 1.39
CA PRO A 94 -17.25 -10.04 1.57
C PRO A 94 -17.03 -9.73 3.04
N ALA A 95 -15.96 -9.04 3.37
CA ALA A 95 -15.59 -8.72 4.76
C ALA A 95 -16.62 -7.77 5.41
N ASP A 96 -17.22 -6.88 4.60
CA ASP A 96 -18.36 -6.04 5.01
C ASP A 96 -19.60 -6.40 4.17
N PRO A 97 -20.57 -7.11 4.74
CA PRO A 97 -21.79 -7.49 4.03
C PRO A 97 -22.74 -6.31 3.74
N THR A 98 -22.49 -5.13 4.32
CA THR A 98 -23.30 -3.91 4.12
C THR A 98 -22.78 -3.05 2.98
N GLN A 99 -21.59 -3.32 2.48
CA GLN A 99 -20.94 -2.57 1.40
C GLN A 99 -21.60 -2.87 0.05
N ASP A 100 -21.80 -1.83 -0.76
CA ASP A 100 -22.21 -2.01 -2.16
C ASP A 100 -21.01 -2.44 -3.01
N ILE A 101 -20.74 -3.73 -3.04
CA ILE A 101 -19.62 -4.34 -3.76
C ILE A 101 -19.60 -4.06 -5.26
N GLN A 102 -20.72 -3.63 -5.85
CA GLN A 102 -20.75 -3.31 -7.29
C GLN A 102 -20.10 -1.96 -7.59
N SER A 103 -20.28 -0.98 -6.71
CA SER A 103 -19.75 0.37 -6.89
C SER A 103 -18.30 0.52 -6.43
N GLU A 104 -17.80 -0.38 -5.57
CA GLU A 104 -16.45 -0.29 -5.03
C GLU A 104 -15.39 -0.72 -6.05
N HIS A 105 -14.24 -0.04 -6.04
CA HIS A 105 -13.09 -0.38 -6.87
C HIS A 105 -12.26 -1.55 -6.31
N GLU A 106 -12.39 -1.81 -5.00
CA GLU A 106 -11.72 -2.86 -4.24
C GLU A 106 -12.72 -3.49 -3.28
N VAL A 107 -12.82 -4.81 -3.29
CA VAL A 107 -13.71 -5.57 -2.41
C VAL A 107 -12.91 -6.57 -1.61
N PRO A 108 -12.86 -6.45 -0.28
CA PRO A 108 -12.20 -7.40 0.58
C PRO A 108 -13.06 -8.64 0.84
N TYR A 109 -12.43 -9.82 0.78
CA TYR A 109 -13.05 -11.11 1.08
C TYR A 109 -12.26 -11.86 2.15
N GLY A 110 -12.98 -12.50 3.07
CA GLY A 110 -12.45 -13.45 4.04
C GLY A 110 -13.14 -14.81 3.92
N LYS A 111 -12.53 -15.86 4.48
CA LYS A 111 -13.13 -17.18 4.59
C LYS A 111 -13.24 -17.59 6.05
N PRO A 112 -14.42 -17.89 6.59
CA PRO A 112 -14.60 -18.32 7.97
C PRO A 112 -13.71 -19.51 8.32
N GLY A 113 -12.96 -19.41 9.40
CA GLY A 113 -12.06 -20.47 9.86
C GLY A 113 -10.76 -20.62 9.07
N SER A 114 -10.46 -19.72 8.12
CA SER A 114 -9.21 -19.69 7.35
C SER A 114 -8.48 -18.36 7.55
N PRO A 115 -7.13 -18.35 7.50
CA PRO A 115 -6.35 -17.11 7.57
C PRO A 115 -6.31 -16.35 6.24
N ILE A 116 -6.99 -16.84 5.19
CA ILE A 116 -7.00 -16.20 3.87
C ILE A 116 -7.82 -14.92 3.89
N TYR A 117 -7.24 -13.85 3.34
CA TYR A 117 -7.88 -12.57 3.11
C TYR A 117 -7.46 -12.05 1.73
N ILE A 118 -8.44 -11.72 0.89
CA ILE A 118 -8.23 -11.30 -0.49
C ILE A 118 -8.75 -9.88 -0.64
N GLU A 119 -7.93 -9.00 -1.20
CA GLU A 119 -8.37 -7.72 -1.74
C GLU A 119 -8.57 -7.87 -3.25
N LEU A 120 -9.85 -7.94 -3.67
CA LEU A 120 -10.22 -8.09 -5.07
C LEU A 120 -10.35 -6.71 -5.70
N HIS A 121 -9.43 -6.37 -6.60
CA HIS A 121 -9.36 -5.10 -7.27
C HIS A 121 -10.01 -5.14 -8.65
N LYS A 122 -10.90 -4.20 -8.96
CA LYS A 122 -11.38 -3.89 -10.33
C LYS A 122 -10.45 -2.88 -11.01
N CYS A 123 -9.79 -2.02 -10.22
CA CYS A 123 -8.68 -1.17 -10.64
C CYS A 123 -7.71 -1.00 -9.47
N LEU A 124 -6.45 -0.69 -9.76
CA LEU A 124 -5.34 -0.73 -8.78
C LEU A 124 -5.34 0.47 -7.81
N PHE A 125 -5.95 1.58 -8.23
CA PHE A 125 -5.98 2.82 -7.44
C PHE A 125 -7.41 3.38 -7.47
N PRO A 126 -7.92 3.95 -6.34
CA PRO A 126 -9.21 4.62 -6.29
C PRO A 126 -9.34 5.67 -7.41
N PRO A 127 -10.21 5.49 -8.41
CA PRO A 127 -10.28 6.39 -9.57
C PRO A 127 -10.73 7.81 -9.19
N GLU A 128 -11.46 7.96 -8.09
CA GLU A 128 -11.90 9.25 -7.55
C GLU A 128 -10.78 10.03 -6.85
N SER A 129 -9.64 9.40 -6.56
CA SER A 129 -8.53 10.07 -5.90
C SER A 129 -7.86 11.09 -6.83
N THR A 130 -7.95 12.36 -6.49
CA THR A 130 -7.27 13.45 -7.22
C THR A 130 -5.75 13.44 -7.03
N ALA A 131 -5.24 12.72 -6.03
CA ALA A 131 -3.81 12.62 -5.75
C ALA A 131 -3.10 11.52 -6.57
N TYR A 132 -3.75 10.38 -6.77
CA TYR A 132 -3.11 9.20 -7.39
C TYR A 132 -4.05 8.32 -8.23
N GLY A 133 -5.34 8.66 -8.40
CA GLY A 133 -6.27 7.87 -9.22
C GLY A 133 -5.88 7.80 -10.70
N ASP A 134 -5.18 8.82 -11.19
CA ASP A 134 -4.64 8.89 -12.54
C ASP A 134 -3.55 7.83 -12.83
N LEU A 135 -2.97 7.19 -11.81
CA LEU A 135 -1.99 6.11 -11.98
C LEU A 135 -2.57 4.90 -12.72
N ASN A 136 -3.89 4.69 -12.66
CA ASN A 136 -4.54 3.59 -13.39
C ASN A 136 -4.27 3.62 -14.91
N ARG A 137 -3.98 4.80 -15.50
CA ARG A 137 -3.69 4.92 -16.93
C ARG A 137 -2.51 4.09 -17.41
N PHE A 138 -1.53 3.82 -16.55
CA PHE A 138 -0.35 3.04 -16.88
C PHE A 138 -0.62 1.53 -16.94
N PHE A 139 -1.69 1.08 -16.28
CA PHE A 139 -2.04 -0.33 -16.13
C PHE A 139 -3.19 -0.76 -17.06
N LYS A 140 -3.59 0.10 -18.00
CA LYS A 140 -4.50 -0.30 -19.08
C LYS A 140 -3.87 -1.47 -19.85
N ASN A 141 -4.67 -2.47 -20.18
CA ASN A 141 -4.23 -3.66 -20.91
C ASN A 141 -3.11 -4.46 -20.19
N VAL A 142 -3.01 -4.37 -18.87
CA VAL A 142 -2.00 -5.14 -18.11
C VAL A 142 -2.23 -6.65 -18.21
N HIS A 143 -3.48 -7.08 -18.41
CA HIS A 143 -3.84 -8.47 -18.63
C HIS A 143 -3.24 -9.04 -19.93
N ASP A 144 -3.09 -8.22 -20.98
CA ASP A 144 -2.49 -8.65 -22.26
C ASP A 144 -0.99 -8.94 -22.14
N ARG A 145 -0.35 -8.39 -21.11
CA ARG A 145 1.10 -8.55 -20.81
C ARG A 145 1.35 -9.44 -19.60
N ALA A 146 0.32 -10.19 -19.18
CA ALA A 146 0.42 -11.09 -18.04
C ALA A 146 1.41 -12.23 -18.30
N ILE A 147 2.09 -12.66 -17.24
CA ILE A 147 3.03 -13.78 -17.26
C ILE A 147 2.60 -14.85 -16.27
N LYS A 148 3.13 -16.06 -16.45
CA LYS A 148 2.92 -17.19 -15.54
C LYS A 148 4.19 -17.43 -14.73
N LEU A 149 4.03 -17.51 -13.41
CA LEU A 149 5.07 -17.90 -12.48
C LEU A 149 4.72 -19.25 -11.84
N SER A 150 5.71 -20.08 -11.56
CA SER A 150 5.51 -21.30 -10.78
C SER A 150 5.80 -21.00 -9.30
N ILE A 151 4.79 -21.19 -8.45
CA ILE A 151 4.89 -21.03 -6.99
C ILE A 151 4.37 -22.33 -6.36
N ASP A 152 5.19 -23.00 -5.57
CA ASP A 152 4.89 -24.29 -4.96
C ASP A 152 4.33 -25.32 -5.95
N GLY A 153 4.92 -25.35 -7.17
CA GLY A 153 4.53 -26.25 -8.25
C GLY A 153 3.20 -25.92 -8.93
N LYS A 154 2.52 -24.83 -8.56
CA LYS A 154 1.28 -24.35 -9.16
C LYS A 154 1.54 -23.10 -9.99
N GLN A 155 0.81 -22.97 -11.12
CA GLN A 155 0.91 -21.80 -11.99
C GLN A 155 0.06 -20.65 -11.45
N VAL A 156 0.72 -19.51 -11.21
CA VAL A 156 0.09 -18.25 -10.82
C VAL A 156 0.26 -17.25 -11.97
N VAL A 157 -0.79 -16.54 -12.33
CA VAL A 157 -0.75 -15.48 -13.34
C VAL A 157 -0.56 -14.15 -12.65
N THR A 158 0.38 -13.36 -13.15
CA THR A 158 0.71 -12.04 -12.59
C THR A 158 1.05 -11.05 -13.71
N MET A 159 1.25 -9.78 -13.36
CA MET A 159 1.71 -8.77 -14.30
C MET A 159 3.07 -9.11 -14.91
N GLY A 160 3.36 -8.64 -16.14
CA GLY A 160 4.70 -8.66 -16.69
C GLY A 160 5.69 -7.95 -15.77
N TYR A 161 6.96 -8.34 -15.80
CA TYR A 161 7.98 -7.88 -14.84
C TYR A 161 8.08 -6.35 -14.74
N THR A 162 8.05 -5.65 -15.86
CA THR A 162 8.11 -4.17 -15.89
C THR A 162 6.85 -3.55 -15.25
N ASP A 163 5.66 -4.04 -15.64
CA ASP A 163 4.40 -3.53 -15.07
C ASP A 163 4.31 -3.84 -13.57
N HIS A 164 4.80 -5.01 -13.15
CA HIS A 164 4.76 -5.41 -11.74
C HIS A 164 5.69 -4.55 -10.87
N LEU A 165 6.95 -4.36 -11.31
CA LEU A 165 7.85 -3.47 -10.56
C LEU A 165 7.29 -2.05 -10.49
N PHE A 166 6.78 -1.53 -11.60
CA PHE A 166 6.18 -0.20 -11.60
C PHE A 166 4.95 -0.10 -10.69
N TYR A 167 4.13 -1.17 -10.64
CA TYR A 167 3.04 -1.24 -9.68
C TYR A 167 3.52 -1.20 -8.23
N LEU A 168 4.55 -1.98 -7.88
CA LEU A 168 5.11 -1.96 -6.52
C LEU A 168 5.62 -0.57 -6.14
N ILE A 169 6.28 0.15 -7.07
CA ILE A 169 6.72 1.53 -6.88
C ILE A 169 5.51 2.46 -6.71
N CYS A 170 4.50 2.40 -7.58
CA CYS A 170 3.30 3.21 -7.48
C CYS A 170 2.50 2.93 -6.19
N HIS A 171 2.45 1.68 -5.75
CA HIS A 171 1.81 1.29 -4.51
C HIS A 171 2.54 1.89 -3.29
N ALA A 172 3.86 1.80 -3.24
CA ALA A 172 4.66 2.46 -2.20
C ALA A 172 4.49 3.99 -2.26
N PHE A 173 4.48 4.57 -3.46
CA PHE A 173 4.26 6.00 -3.69
C PHE A 173 2.87 6.46 -3.22
N LYS A 174 1.79 5.71 -3.53
CA LYS A 174 0.44 5.97 -2.99
C LYS A 174 0.47 6.08 -1.47
N HIS A 175 1.08 5.12 -0.79
CA HIS A 175 1.19 5.13 0.66
C HIS A 175 2.08 6.26 1.17
N PHE A 176 3.17 6.56 0.47
CA PHE A 176 4.01 7.71 0.76
C PHE A 176 3.23 9.03 0.66
N LEU A 177 2.39 9.21 -0.34
CA LEU A 177 1.53 10.39 -0.47
C LEU A 177 0.46 10.46 0.62
N HIS A 178 0.05 9.33 1.18
CA HIS A 178 -1.00 9.22 2.20
C HIS A 178 -0.41 9.40 3.61
N SER A 179 -0.14 8.33 4.33
CA SER A 179 0.30 8.35 5.74
C SER A 179 1.75 7.87 5.93
N GLY A 180 2.40 7.43 4.88
CA GLY A 180 3.70 6.76 4.88
C GLY A 180 3.57 5.29 4.50
N PHE A 181 4.71 4.64 4.32
CA PHE A 181 4.80 3.24 3.95
C PHE A 181 5.85 2.54 4.79
N GLY A 182 5.78 1.21 4.85
CA GLY A 182 6.69 0.44 5.69
C GLY A 182 7.90 -0.08 4.93
N ILE A 183 8.96 -0.44 5.67
CA ILE A 183 10.20 -0.99 5.11
C ILE A 183 9.96 -2.27 4.29
N ARG A 184 8.91 -3.03 4.59
CA ARG A 184 8.51 -4.23 3.82
C ARG A 184 8.28 -3.91 2.34
N GLN A 185 7.69 -2.75 2.01
CA GLN A 185 7.45 -2.38 0.61
C GLN A 185 8.77 -2.09 -0.11
N VAL A 186 9.76 -1.53 0.57
CA VAL A 186 11.12 -1.37 0.02
C VAL A 186 11.77 -2.73 -0.22
N CYS A 187 11.65 -3.66 0.73
CA CYS A 187 12.14 -5.04 0.56
C CYS A 187 11.49 -5.72 -0.66
N ASP A 188 10.17 -5.62 -0.82
CA ASP A 188 9.46 -6.20 -1.97
C ASP A 188 10.01 -5.65 -3.30
N ILE A 189 10.20 -4.34 -3.42
CA ILE A 189 10.75 -3.67 -4.62
C ILE A 189 12.18 -4.15 -4.89
N VAL A 190 13.03 -4.16 -3.88
CA VAL A 190 14.45 -4.55 -3.99
C VAL A 190 14.60 -6.02 -4.40
N LEU A 191 13.88 -6.92 -3.72
CA LEU A 191 13.92 -8.35 -4.03
C LEU A 191 13.37 -8.64 -5.43
N PHE A 192 12.31 -7.95 -5.84
CA PHE A 192 11.76 -8.08 -7.17
C PHE A 192 12.76 -7.60 -8.24
N ALA A 193 13.39 -6.46 -8.04
CA ALA A 193 14.41 -5.93 -8.94
C ALA A 193 15.66 -6.83 -9.00
N ASN A 194 16.12 -7.38 -7.88
CA ASN A 194 17.22 -8.34 -7.86
C ASN A 194 16.89 -9.65 -8.60
N ALA A 195 15.64 -10.11 -8.49
CA ALA A 195 15.22 -11.36 -9.11
C ALA A 195 15.00 -11.24 -10.63
N TYR A 196 14.38 -10.14 -11.06
CA TYR A 196 13.86 -9.99 -12.43
C TYR A 196 14.39 -8.76 -13.16
N GLY A 197 15.41 -8.08 -12.64
CA GLY A 197 15.87 -6.81 -13.18
C GLY A 197 16.33 -6.85 -14.63
N LYS A 198 16.82 -8.00 -15.11
CA LYS A 198 17.24 -8.19 -16.52
C LYS A 198 16.07 -8.26 -17.50
N GLU A 199 14.89 -8.62 -17.03
CA GLU A 199 13.63 -8.69 -17.78
C GLU A 199 12.83 -7.39 -17.70
N ILE A 200 13.31 -6.43 -16.92
CA ILE A 200 12.64 -5.15 -16.68
C ILE A 200 13.11 -4.12 -17.72
N ASP A 201 12.16 -3.46 -18.36
CA ASP A 201 12.39 -2.25 -19.15
C ASP A 201 12.58 -1.03 -18.23
N TRP A 202 13.80 -0.83 -17.76
CA TRP A 202 14.16 0.26 -16.86
C TRP A 202 13.97 1.64 -17.47
N ILE A 203 14.13 1.78 -18.81
CA ILE A 203 13.91 3.06 -19.50
C ILE A 203 12.45 3.45 -19.38
N ARG A 204 11.55 2.50 -19.60
CA ARG A 204 10.11 2.72 -19.44
C ARG A 204 9.76 3.08 -18.00
N ILE A 205 10.31 2.40 -17.00
CA ILE A 205 10.08 2.73 -15.58
C ILE A 205 10.57 4.14 -15.27
N LEU A 206 11.77 4.53 -15.71
CA LEU A 206 12.31 5.88 -15.51
C LEU A 206 11.38 6.94 -16.10
N GLN A 207 10.93 6.75 -17.34
CA GLN A 207 10.01 7.68 -18.01
C GLN A 207 8.69 7.80 -17.22
N GLN A 208 8.09 6.68 -16.82
CA GLN A 208 6.85 6.66 -16.06
C GLN A 208 7.02 7.31 -14.68
N CYS A 209 8.12 7.07 -13.98
CA CYS A 209 8.40 7.72 -12.68
C CYS A 209 8.56 9.24 -12.85
N ARG A 210 9.25 9.72 -13.88
CA ARG A 210 9.37 11.15 -14.20
C ARG A 210 8.00 11.78 -14.50
N GLU A 211 7.15 11.07 -15.24
CA GLU A 211 5.81 11.56 -15.60
C GLU A 211 4.91 11.78 -14.38
N ILE A 212 5.11 11.01 -13.31
CA ILE A 212 4.35 11.13 -12.07
C ILE A 212 5.10 11.86 -10.95
N HIS A 213 6.27 12.46 -11.25
CA HIS A 213 7.15 13.10 -10.26
C HIS A 213 7.58 12.17 -9.11
N ALA A 214 7.83 10.90 -9.42
CA ALA A 214 8.28 9.89 -8.45
C ALA A 214 9.71 9.40 -8.73
N ASP A 215 10.46 10.06 -9.61
CA ASP A 215 11.83 9.66 -9.97
C ASP A 215 12.80 9.80 -8.79
N LEU A 216 12.82 10.93 -8.07
CA LEU A 216 13.66 11.12 -6.90
C LEU A 216 13.21 10.21 -5.74
N PHE A 217 11.89 10.01 -5.56
CA PHE A 217 11.35 9.05 -4.61
C PHE A 217 11.87 7.64 -4.90
N THR A 218 11.82 7.20 -6.16
CA THR A 218 12.26 5.87 -6.57
C THR A 218 13.77 5.72 -6.45
N ALA A 219 14.55 6.76 -6.79
CA ALA A 219 16.00 6.77 -6.60
C ALA A 219 16.36 6.58 -5.11
N ALA A 220 15.68 7.29 -4.20
CA ALA A 220 15.88 7.14 -2.76
C ALA A 220 15.58 5.72 -2.27
N LEU A 221 14.49 5.08 -2.77
CA LEU A 221 14.17 3.68 -2.45
C LEU A 221 15.32 2.72 -2.82
N PHE A 222 15.85 2.84 -4.04
CA PHE A 222 16.94 1.97 -4.49
C PHE A 222 18.26 2.28 -3.81
N GLN A 223 18.53 3.53 -3.40
CA GLN A 223 19.72 3.87 -2.58
C GLN A 223 19.61 3.26 -1.17
N ILE A 224 18.44 3.33 -0.54
CA ILE A 224 18.16 2.61 0.72
C ILE A 224 18.36 1.11 0.51
N GLY A 225 17.81 0.57 -0.59
CA GLY A 225 17.97 -0.83 -0.98
C GLY A 225 19.44 -1.24 -1.09
N GLN A 226 20.27 -0.44 -1.76
CA GLN A 226 21.69 -0.70 -1.95
C GLN A 226 22.49 -0.61 -0.64
N LYS A 227 22.19 0.39 0.20
CA LYS A 227 22.93 0.60 1.46
C LYS A 227 22.57 -0.41 2.55
N TYR A 228 21.29 -0.84 2.62
CA TYR A 228 20.78 -1.54 3.80
C TYR A 228 20.07 -2.88 3.49
N LEU A 229 19.66 -3.14 2.23
CA LEU A 229 18.80 -4.28 1.89
C LEU A 229 19.35 -5.17 0.77
N THR A 230 20.67 -5.15 0.54
CA THR A 230 21.34 -6.03 -0.44
C THR A 230 20.87 -5.86 -1.90
N PHE A 231 20.37 -4.68 -2.30
CA PHE A 231 20.13 -4.40 -3.70
C PHE A 231 21.45 -4.39 -4.48
N ASP A 232 21.49 -5.15 -5.57
CA ASP A 232 22.66 -5.23 -6.47
C ASP A 232 22.30 -4.60 -7.84
N PRO A 233 22.71 -3.34 -8.09
CA PRO A 233 22.44 -2.64 -9.34
C PRO A 233 22.98 -3.39 -10.57
N SER A 234 24.15 -4.03 -10.45
CA SER A 234 24.76 -4.76 -11.57
C SER A 234 23.97 -6.01 -11.90
N ARG A 235 23.55 -6.76 -10.91
CA ARG A 235 22.70 -7.94 -11.07
C ARG A 235 21.33 -7.60 -11.66
N ALA A 236 20.75 -6.50 -11.18
CA ALA A 236 19.44 -6.02 -11.63
C ALA A 236 19.48 -5.34 -13.01
N GLY A 237 20.65 -5.02 -13.55
CA GLY A 237 20.74 -4.20 -14.76
C GLY A 237 20.22 -2.78 -14.55
N TYR A 238 20.31 -2.28 -13.30
CA TYR A 238 19.81 -0.96 -12.90
C TYR A 238 20.60 0.15 -13.59
N PRO A 239 19.93 1.11 -14.29
CA PRO A 239 20.61 2.09 -15.11
C PRO A 239 21.55 2.99 -14.31
N GLN A 240 22.72 3.29 -14.89
CA GLN A 240 23.70 4.18 -14.28
C GLN A 240 23.13 5.58 -14.04
N GLU A 241 22.29 6.07 -14.95
CA GLU A 241 21.60 7.36 -14.81
C GLU A 241 20.85 7.49 -13.46
N TRP A 242 20.24 6.40 -12.96
CA TRP A 242 19.57 6.38 -11.67
C TRP A 242 20.52 6.25 -10.49
N GLN A 243 21.67 5.57 -10.68
CA GLN A 243 22.70 5.47 -9.66
C GLN A 243 23.39 6.81 -9.40
N GLU A 244 23.42 7.70 -10.41
CA GLU A 244 24.03 9.03 -10.34
C GLU A 244 23.08 10.12 -9.80
N ILE A 245 21.78 9.81 -9.63
CA ILE A 245 20.84 10.77 -9.07
C ILE A 245 21.23 11.10 -7.62
N GLN A 246 21.48 12.40 -7.38
CA GLN A 246 21.73 12.89 -6.03
C GLN A 246 20.39 13.10 -5.32
N VAL A 247 20.15 12.32 -4.26
CA VAL A 247 18.93 12.41 -3.45
C VAL A 247 19.33 12.18 -1.98
N ASP A 248 18.62 12.85 -1.08
CA ASP A 248 18.76 12.63 0.37
C ASP A 248 17.85 11.46 0.79
N GLU A 249 18.39 10.25 0.71
CA GLU A 249 17.68 9.04 1.10
C GLU A 249 17.49 8.93 2.62
N GLN A 250 18.28 9.67 3.42
CA GLN A 250 18.19 9.62 4.89
C GLN A 250 16.82 10.13 5.37
N LEU A 251 16.28 11.17 4.73
CA LEU A 251 14.94 11.68 5.05
C LEU A 251 13.87 10.61 4.90
N MET A 252 13.97 9.77 3.86
CA MET A 252 13.03 8.67 3.65
C MET A 252 13.28 7.53 4.63
N LEU A 253 14.54 7.21 4.92
CA LEU A 253 14.88 6.17 5.88
C LEU A 253 14.34 6.50 7.28
N ASP A 254 14.49 7.75 7.72
CA ASP A 254 13.95 8.21 9.00
C ASP A 254 12.41 8.07 9.04
N ASP A 255 11.73 8.49 7.97
CA ASP A 255 10.26 8.35 7.85
C ASP A 255 9.81 6.88 7.87
N LEU A 256 10.58 5.98 7.22
CA LEU A 256 10.32 4.54 7.23
C LEU A 256 10.51 3.91 8.62
N LEU A 257 11.55 4.32 9.36
CA LEU A 257 11.80 3.82 10.71
C LEU A 257 10.73 4.28 11.69
N GLU A 258 10.29 5.55 11.60
CA GLU A 258 9.19 6.07 12.39
C GLU A 258 7.83 5.42 12.04
N ALA A 259 7.62 5.08 10.77
CA ALA A 259 6.39 4.47 10.27
C ALA A 259 6.24 2.99 10.66
N GLY A 260 7.34 2.32 11.00
CA GLY A 260 7.36 0.90 11.32
C GLY A 260 7.17 -0.02 10.12
N ILE A 261 6.90 -1.30 10.37
CA ILE A 261 6.87 -2.34 9.33
C ILE A 261 5.78 -2.09 8.29
N TYR A 262 4.62 -1.57 8.70
CA TYR A 262 3.44 -1.40 7.85
C TYR A 262 3.21 0.04 7.36
N GLY A 263 3.91 1.03 7.93
CA GLY A 263 3.84 2.41 7.46
C GLY A 263 2.76 3.29 8.09
N ASP A 264 1.97 2.78 9.02
CA ASP A 264 0.83 3.51 9.63
C ASP A 264 0.80 3.48 11.16
N GLY A 265 1.99 3.55 11.77
CA GLY A 265 2.22 3.27 13.19
C GLY A 265 1.33 4.05 14.19
N THR A 266 0.81 5.24 13.86
CA THR A 266 0.01 6.04 14.79
C THR A 266 -1.22 6.69 14.15
N MET A 267 -2.25 7.01 14.95
CA MET A 267 -3.43 7.74 14.46
C MET A 267 -3.07 9.17 14.04
N SER A 268 -2.11 9.82 14.71
CA SER A 268 -1.59 11.14 14.33
C SER A 268 -1.00 11.10 12.91
N ARG A 269 -0.28 10.03 12.56
CA ARG A 269 0.29 9.82 11.24
C ARG A 269 -0.82 9.61 10.18
N LYS A 270 -1.83 8.80 10.48
CA LYS A 270 -3.01 8.64 9.59
C LYS A 270 -3.73 9.96 9.35
N HIS A 271 -3.92 10.77 10.37
CA HIS A 271 -4.56 12.08 10.24
C HIS A 271 -3.72 13.11 9.46
N SER A 272 -2.38 13.00 9.50
CA SER A 272 -1.49 13.85 8.71
C SER A 272 -1.70 13.69 7.19
N SER A 273 -2.25 12.56 6.74
CA SER A 273 -2.53 12.27 5.33
C SER A 273 -3.44 13.31 4.65
N ASN A 274 -4.36 13.91 5.39
CA ASN A 274 -5.22 14.97 4.85
C ASN A 274 -4.40 16.20 4.38
N ILE A 275 -3.29 16.50 5.06
CA ILE A 275 -2.40 17.62 4.71
C ILE A 275 -1.64 17.28 3.43
N THR A 276 -1.04 16.10 3.35
CA THR A 276 -0.23 15.65 2.22
C THR A 276 -1.07 15.47 0.95
N LEU A 277 -2.22 14.79 1.04
CA LEU A 277 -3.10 14.57 -0.10
C LEU A 277 -3.69 15.87 -0.64
N ASN A 278 -4.05 16.83 0.22
CA ASN A 278 -4.52 18.16 -0.20
C ASN A 278 -3.40 18.93 -0.94
N ALA A 279 -2.15 18.81 -0.49
CA ALA A 279 -1.02 19.43 -1.16
C ALA A 279 -0.81 18.86 -2.57
N VAL A 280 -0.74 17.54 -2.71
CA VAL A 280 -0.56 16.86 -4.00
C VAL A 280 -1.73 17.16 -4.95
N SER A 281 -2.97 17.06 -4.45
CA SER A 281 -4.17 17.36 -5.25
C SER A 281 -4.17 18.82 -5.75
N SER A 282 -3.73 19.77 -4.91
CA SER A 282 -3.65 21.19 -5.28
C SER A 282 -2.56 21.43 -6.33
N GLU A 283 -1.40 20.78 -6.21
CA GLU A 283 -0.31 20.86 -7.19
C GLU A 283 -0.78 20.34 -8.55
N LYS A 284 -1.40 19.15 -8.60
CA LYS A 284 -1.95 18.57 -9.84
C LYS A 284 -3.03 19.44 -10.49
N GLN A 285 -3.78 20.22 -9.73
CA GLN A 285 -4.78 21.17 -10.22
C GLN A 285 -4.19 22.53 -10.58
N GLY A 286 -2.88 22.75 -10.46
CA GLY A 286 -2.22 24.04 -10.71
C GLY A 286 -2.62 25.14 -9.71
N LYS A 287 -3.17 24.78 -8.55
CA LYS A 287 -3.60 25.72 -7.53
C LYS A 287 -2.46 25.99 -6.55
N LYS A 288 -1.90 27.20 -6.57
CA LYS A 288 -0.98 27.67 -5.52
C LYS A 288 -1.74 27.76 -4.19
N SER A 289 -1.39 26.92 -3.21
CA SER A 289 -1.97 27.00 -1.88
C SER A 289 -0.90 26.85 -0.81
N SER A 290 -0.63 27.93 -0.11
CA SER A 290 0.27 27.96 1.06
C SER A 290 -0.43 27.60 2.39
N HIS A 291 -1.74 27.28 2.36
CA HIS A 291 -2.56 27.12 3.57
C HIS A 291 -3.20 25.73 3.67
N PHE A 292 -2.40 24.66 3.44
CA PHE A 292 -2.89 23.27 3.48
C PHE A 292 -3.47 22.90 4.86
N VAL A 293 -2.84 23.33 5.94
CA VAL A 293 -3.32 23.10 7.32
C VAL A 293 -4.68 23.77 7.54
N ILE A 294 -4.84 25.00 7.07
CA ILE A 294 -6.13 25.73 7.22
C ILE A 294 -7.22 25.02 6.43
N LYS A 295 -6.95 24.57 5.20
CA LYS A 295 -7.92 23.80 4.40
C LYS A 295 -8.29 22.45 5.01
N THR A 296 -7.34 21.82 5.70
CA THR A 296 -7.61 20.59 6.44
C THR A 296 -8.49 20.83 7.67
N LEU A 297 -8.29 21.93 8.38
CA LEU A 297 -9.13 22.31 9.53
C LEU A 297 -10.51 22.81 9.10
N PHE A 298 -10.59 23.54 7.97
CA PHE A 298 -11.80 24.16 7.42
C PHE A 298 -12.08 23.67 6.00
N PRO A 299 -12.43 22.38 5.81
CA PRO A 299 -12.68 21.81 4.50
C PRO A 299 -13.93 22.41 3.85
N THR A 300 -13.98 22.33 2.52
CA THR A 300 -15.13 22.79 1.72
C THR A 300 -16.37 21.93 1.97
N VAL A 301 -17.53 22.42 1.56
CA VAL A 301 -18.80 21.67 1.64
C VAL A 301 -18.70 20.31 1.00
N GLN A 302 -18.12 20.21 -0.20
CA GLN A 302 -17.95 18.96 -0.95
C GLN A 302 -17.23 17.87 -0.14
N ASN A 303 -16.23 18.26 0.66
CA ASN A 303 -15.47 17.34 1.52
C ASN A 303 -16.18 17.06 2.86
N MET A 304 -17.32 17.68 3.11
CA MET A 304 -18.07 17.55 4.36
C MET A 304 -19.45 16.90 4.15
N GLU A 305 -19.98 16.87 2.94
CA GLU A 305 -21.34 16.43 2.63
C GLU A 305 -21.63 14.98 3.03
N GLY A 306 -20.65 14.09 2.89
CA GLY A 306 -20.79 12.68 3.29
C GLY A 306 -21.02 12.52 4.79
N ARG A 307 -20.27 13.30 5.62
CA ARG A 307 -20.38 13.24 7.10
C ARG A 307 -21.48 14.15 7.65
N TYR A 308 -21.83 15.21 6.91
CA TYR A 308 -22.82 16.23 7.29
C TYR A 308 -23.81 16.45 6.14
N PRO A 309 -24.75 15.54 5.87
CA PRO A 309 -25.65 15.59 4.70
C PRO A 309 -26.50 16.86 4.63
N TYR A 310 -26.79 17.50 5.75
CA TYR A 310 -27.54 18.75 5.81
C TYR A 310 -26.86 19.93 5.07
N LEU A 311 -25.54 19.86 4.89
CA LEU A 311 -24.80 20.90 4.14
C LEU A 311 -25.21 20.96 2.67
N LYS A 312 -25.75 19.90 2.07
CA LYS A 312 -26.29 19.92 0.70
C LYS A 312 -27.42 20.93 0.54
N LYS A 313 -28.20 21.16 1.61
CA LYS A 313 -29.37 22.07 1.61
C LYS A 313 -29.09 23.39 2.33
N HIS A 314 -28.14 23.43 3.27
CA HIS A 314 -27.93 24.53 4.20
C HIS A 314 -26.43 24.92 4.28
N LEU A 315 -25.91 25.49 3.20
CA LEU A 315 -24.49 25.88 3.08
C LEU A 315 -24.01 26.83 4.19
N TYR A 316 -24.89 27.66 4.71
CA TYR A 316 -24.60 28.62 5.80
C TYR A 316 -24.29 27.94 7.14
N LEU A 317 -24.60 26.63 7.29
CA LEU A 317 -24.25 25.85 8.48
C LEU A 317 -22.83 25.27 8.43
N LEU A 318 -22.06 25.57 7.39
CA LEU A 318 -20.68 25.10 7.26
C LEU A 318 -19.79 25.46 8.45
N PRO A 319 -19.81 26.67 9.01
CA PRO A 319 -19.04 27.01 10.23
C PRO A 319 -19.40 26.13 11.42
N ILE A 320 -20.69 25.81 11.59
CA ILE A 320 -21.17 24.93 12.67
C ILE A 320 -20.65 23.51 12.46
N ALA A 321 -20.64 23.02 11.22
CA ALA A 321 -20.07 21.73 10.88
C ALA A 321 -18.56 21.66 11.18
N TRP A 322 -17.79 22.73 10.93
CA TRP A 322 -16.38 22.83 11.31
C TRP A 322 -16.18 22.74 12.82
N ILE A 323 -16.95 23.52 13.60
CA ILE A 323 -16.88 23.47 15.06
C ILE A 323 -17.22 22.07 15.59
N ASN A 324 -18.30 21.48 15.08
CA ASN A 324 -18.72 20.13 15.48
C ASN A 324 -17.65 19.08 15.12
N ARG A 325 -17.03 19.19 13.94
CA ARG A 325 -15.93 18.32 13.51
C ARG A 325 -14.71 18.45 14.41
N ILE A 326 -14.29 19.67 14.74
CA ILE A 326 -13.16 19.95 15.63
C ILE A 326 -13.45 19.42 17.04
N TRP A 327 -14.68 19.59 17.52
CA TRP A 327 -15.08 19.12 18.84
C TRP A 327 -15.15 17.59 18.94
N LYS A 328 -15.71 16.93 17.91
CA LYS A 328 -15.69 15.46 17.80
C LYS A 328 -14.26 14.94 17.71
N TYR A 329 -13.43 15.54 16.88
CA TYR A 329 -12.02 15.19 16.77
C TYR A 329 -11.31 15.31 18.12
N ARG A 330 -11.54 16.41 18.85
CA ARG A 330 -10.97 16.61 20.19
C ARG A 330 -11.44 15.57 21.21
N LYS A 331 -12.70 15.14 21.13
CA LYS A 331 -13.26 14.10 21.98
C LYS A 331 -12.71 12.72 21.62
N GLU A 332 -12.59 12.42 20.34
CA GLU A 332 -12.01 11.16 19.83
C GLU A 332 -10.50 11.08 20.17
N THR A 333 -9.76 12.20 20.13
CA THR A 333 -8.34 12.25 20.52
C THR A 333 -8.10 12.01 21.99
N GLN A 334 -9.05 12.36 22.85
CA GLN A 334 -8.93 12.11 24.31
C GLN A 334 -9.16 10.62 24.68
N THR A 335 -9.81 9.85 23.80
CA THR A 335 -10.16 8.45 24.06
C THR A 335 -9.22 7.44 23.39
N VAL A 336 -8.39 7.87 22.45
CA VAL A 336 -7.46 6.99 21.69
C VAL A 336 -6.03 7.38 22.03
N LEU A 337 -5.29 6.46 22.61
CA LEU A 337 -3.83 6.57 22.82
C LEU A 337 -3.13 6.90 21.50
N ASN A 338 -2.20 7.87 21.53
CA ASN A 338 -1.38 8.29 20.38
C ASN A 338 -2.13 9.04 19.25
N ASN A 339 -3.09 9.88 19.60
CA ASN A 339 -3.80 10.73 18.65
C ASN A 339 -3.73 12.19 19.10
N ASP A 340 -2.67 12.91 18.69
CA ASP A 340 -2.47 14.34 18.98
C ASP A 340 -2.58 15.18 17.70
N ALA A 341 -3.41 16.24 17.76
CA ALA A 341 -3.61 17.17 16.65
C ALA A 341 -2.34 17.97 16.32
N ALA A 342 -1.57 18.37 17.33
CA ALA A 342 -0.32 19.09 17.13
C ALA A 342 0.72 18.18 16.48
N GLU A 343 0.82 16.94 16.93
CA GLU A 343 1.67 15.90 16.33
C GLU A 343 1.28 15.62 14.89
N SER A 344 -0.02 15.47 14.58
CA SER A 344 -0.52 15.27 13.21
C SER A 344 -0.11 16.40 12.26
N ILE A 345 -0.17 17.65 12.73
CA ILE A 345 0.25 18.83 11.96
C ILE A 345 1.79 18.82 11.79
N GLN A 346 2.54 18.49 12.83
CA GLN A 346 4.00 18.42 12.76
C GLN A 346 4.45 17.36 11.76
N ILE A 347 3.90 16.14 11.85
CA ILE A 347 4.18 15.05 10.91
C ILE A 347 3.79 15.48 9.49
N GLY A 348 2.61 16.07 9.29
CA GLY A 348 2.18 16.57 7.99
C GLY A 348 3.15 17.57 7.38
N ASN A 349 3.65 18.52 8.17
CA ASN A 349 4.61 19.53 7.71
C ASN A 349 5.99 18.91 7.39
N GLN A 350 6.48 17.96 8.18
CA GLN A 350 7.72 17.23 7.89
C GLN A 350 7.60 16.48 6.56
N ARG A 351 6.48 15.81 6.33
CA ARG A 351 6.22 15.06 5.11
C ARG A 351 6.05 15.97 3.89
N LEU A 352 5.43 17.15 4.04
CA LEU A 352 5.40 18.16 2.97
C LEU A 352 6.81 18.63 2.59
N LYS A 353 7.68 18.85 3.58
CA LYS A 353 9.09 19.21 3.32
C LYS A 353 9.77 18.09 2.52
N MET A 354 9.59 16.83 2.91
CA MET A 354 10.16 15.68 2.22
C MET A 354 9.61 15.56 0.79
N MET A 355 8.29 15.76 0.57
CA MET A 355 7.69 15.78 -0.77
C MET A 355 8.26 16.88 -1.66
N LYS A 356 8.58 18.05 -1.10
CA LYS A 356 9.28 19.13 -1.82
C LYS A 356 10.70 18.72 -2.19
N THR A 357 11.45 18.14 -1.26
CA THR A 357 12.81 17.63 -1.50
C THR A 357 12.82 16.59 -2.62
N TYR A 358 11.80 15.75 -2.73
CA TYR A 358 11.66 14.76 -3.80
C TYR A 358 10.94 15.29 -5.05
N GLY A 359 10.71 16.61 -5.18
CA GLY A 359 10.14 17.22 -6.37
C GLY A 359 8.69 16.87 -6.68
N ILE A 360 7.97 16.26 -5.74
CA ILE A 360 6.58 15.82 -5.90
C ILE A 360 5.62 17.02 -5.87
N ILE A 361 5.93 18.00 -5.05
CA ILE A 361 5.24 19.28 -4.94
C ILE A 361 6.26 20.43 -4.92
N LYS A 362 5.85 21.64 -5.37
CA LYS A 362 6.70 22.85 -5.41
C LYS A 362 6.73 23.61 -4.09
#